data_b6c9ffdc3d4bf2686d895b3ec650f470
#
_entry.id   b6c9ffdc3d4bf2686d895b3ec650f470
#
_cell.length_a   1.000
_cell.length_b   1.000
_cell.length_c   1.000
_cell.angle_alpha   90.00
_cell.angle_beta   90.00
_cell.angle_gamma   90.00
#
_symmetry.space_group_name_H-M   'P 1'
#
loop_
_entity.id
_entity.type
_entity.pdbx_description
1 polymer ?
#
loop_
_entity_poly.entity_id
_entity_poly.type
_entity_poly.pdbx_seq_one_letter_code
_entity_poly.pdbx_strand_id
1 'polypeptide(L)'
;MDEGLRGARLLAADIERSLGFSTQISTEYTEDWQEFGERSGRRVPKAWVSIGVPDAGTSAALDPTESGSGTAEGFAMELVRILQDDIQIHIREPWPKDPATSARALEPTERGWRSRTDPEYLVPYGRLGR
;
A
#
# COMPACT_ATOMS: atom_id res chain seq x y z
N MET A 1 -6.10 7.19 11.30
CA MET A 1 -6.43 7.75 9.98
C MET A 1 -5.24 8.48 9.36
N ASP A 2 -4.60 9.36 10.12
CA ASP A 2 -3.50 10.19 9.58
C ASP A 2 -2.30 9.39 9.10
N GLU A 3 -1.89 8.39 9.86
CA GLU A 3 -0.76 7.54 9.45
C GLU A 3 -1.13 6.67 8.24
N GLY A 4 -2.37 6.21 8.17
CA GLY A 4 -2.84 5.46 7.01
C GLY A 4 -2.82 6.31 5.75
N LEU A 5 -3.32 7.54 5.83
CA LEU A 5 -3.30 8.47 4.71
C LEU A 5 -1.87 8.82 4.31
N ARG A 6 -1.00 9.01 5.28
CA ARG A 6 0.41 9.30 5.03
C ARG A 6 1.10 8.13 4.33
N GLY A 7 0.80 6.90 4.77
CA GLY A 7 1.32 5.69 4.11
C GLY A 7 0.86 5.58 2.66
N ALA A 8 -0.42 5.88 2.40
CA ALA A 8 -0.94 5.88 1.04
C ALA A 8 -0.24 6.94 0.17
N ARG A 9 0.03 8.12 0.72
CA ARG A 9 0.74 9.17 -0.01
C ARG A 9 2.18 8.81 -0.32
N LEU A 10 2.87 8.16 0.61
CA LEU A 10 4.23 7.68 0.37
C LEU A 10 4.25 6.67 -0.77
N LEU A 11 3.33 5.72 -0.74
CA LEU A 11 3.23 4.71 -1.80
C LEU A 11 2.85 5.34 -3.13
N ALA A 12 1.91 6.29 -3.14
CA ALA A 12 1.53 6.99 -4.36
C ALA A 12 2.73 7.68 -5.01
N ALA A 13 3.56 8.35 -4.21
CA ALA A 13 4.75 8.99 -4.72
C ALA A 13 5.70 7.99 -5.39
N ASP A 14 5.85 6.81 -4.80
CA ASP A 14 6.69 5.76 -5.37
C ASP A 14 6.14 5.26 -6.71
N ILE A 15 4.83 5.04 -6.79
CA ILE A 15 4.18 4.58 -8.02
C ILE A 15 4.30 5.64 -9.12
N GLU A 16 3.98 6.88 -8.79
CA GLU A 16 4.02 7.97 -9.75
C GLU A 16 5.43 8.23 -10.26
N ARG A 17 6.39 8.21 -9.37
CA ARG A 17 7.77 8.53 -9.72
C ARG A 17 8.45 7.41 -10.49
N SER A 18 8.20 6.16 -10.12
CA SER A 18 8.87 5.02 -10.74
C SER A 18 8.20 4.56 -12.04
N LEU A 19 6.89 4.73 -12.16
CA LEU A 19 6.12 4.21 -13.31
C LEU A 19 5.49 5.30 -14.16
N GLY A 20 5.37 6.52 -13.65
CA GLY A 20 4.64 7.58 -14.33
C GLY A 20 3.15 7.38 -14.33
N PHE A 21 2.63 6.48 -13.51
CA PHE A 21 1.19 6.22 -13.40
C PHE A 21 0.53 7.25 -12.50
N SER A 22 -0.73 7.55 -12.78
CA SER A 22 -1.55 8.35 -11.88
C SER A 22 -2.03 7.51 -10.72
N THR A 23 -2.22 8.15 -9.58
CA THR A 23 -2.80 7.51 -8.40
C THR A 23 -3.96 8.32 -7.89
N GLN A 24 -4.87 7.65 -7.20
CA GLN A 24 -6.01 8.29 -6.56
C GLN A 24 -6.08 7.81 -5.11
N ILE A 25 -6.04 8.75 -4.19
CA ILE A 25 -6.15 8.44 -2.77
C ILE A 25 -7.49 8.94 -2.28
N SER A 26 -8.22 8.10 -1.57
CA SER A 26 -9.48 8.49 -0.95
C SER A 26 -9.57 7.98 0.46
N THR A 27 -10.37 8.68 1.24
CA THR A 27 -10.70 8.27 2.60
C THR A 27 -12.20 8.22 2.71
N GLU A 28 -12.69 7.19 3.39
CA GLU A 28 -14.11 7.05 3.66
C GLU A 28 -14.30 6.85 5.15
N TYR A 29 -15.34 7.45 5.66
CA TYR A 29 -15.75 7.25 7.02
C TYR A 29 -17.21 6.83 7.00
N THR A 30 -17.46 5.62 7.46
CA THR A 30 -18.82 5.07 7.47
C THR A 30 -19.13 4.52 8.84
N GLU A 31 -20.43 4.43 9.15
CA GLU A 31 -20.90 3.71 10.31
C GLU A 31 -21.55 2.43 9.83
N ASP A 32 -20.95 1.31 10.18
CA ASP A 32 -21.50 0.02 9.85
C ASP A 32 -22.13 -0.64 11.08
N TRP A 33 -23.10 -1.47 10.82
CA TRP A 33 -23.66 -2.32 11.85
C TRP A 33 -22.71 -3.47 12.11
N GLN A 34 -22.39 -3.65 13.37
CA GLN A 34 -21.58 -4.77 13.80
C GLN A 34 -22.44 -5.73 14.59
N GLU A 35 -22.41 -7.00 14.21
CA GLU A 35 -23.17 -8.02 14.88
C GLU A 35 -22.33 -8.73 15.91
N PHE A 36 -22.86 -8.78 17.14
CA PHE A 36 -22.25 -9.53 18.23
C PHE A 36 -23.28 -10.53 18.73
N GLY A 37 -23.29 -11.71 18.19
CA GLY A 37 -24.30 -12.70 18.52
C GLY A 37 -25.68 -12.21 18.12
N GLU A 38 -26.67 -12.58 18.88
CA GLU A 38 -28.06 -12.23 18.58
C GLU A 38 -28.42 -10.80 18.94
N ARG A 39 -27.52 -10.13 19.56
CA ARG A 39 -27.79 -8.78 20.07
C ARG A 39 -27.17 -7.72 19.21
N SER A 40 -26.94 -8.07 18.04
CA SER A 40 -26.33 -7.17 17.09
C SER A 40 -27.18 -5.91 16.91
N GLY A 41 -26.62 -4.93 16.31
CA GLY A 41 -27.31 -3.71 16.06
C GLY A 41 -26.56 -2.51 16.58
N ARG A 42 -25.34 -2.70 16.92
CA ARG A 42 -24.47 -1.60 17.31
C ARG A 42 -23.78 -1.02 16.09
N ARG A 43 -23.89 0.28 15.92
CA ARG A 43 -23.16 0.97 14.88
C ARG A 43 -21.72 1.19 15.29
N VAL A 44 -20.81 0.80 14.44
CA VAL A 44 -19.39 0.95 14.67
C VAL A 44 -18.83 1.81 13.56
N PRO A 45 -18.16 2.93 13.88
CA PRO A 45 -17.53 3.74 12.86
C PRO A 45 -16.39 2.97 12.21
N LYS A 46 -16.34 3.03 10.89
CA LYS A 46 -15.24 2.47 10.11
C LYS A 46 -14.63 3.54 9.23
N ALA A 47 -13.34 3.57 9.22
CA ALA A 47 -12.58 4.48 8.38
C ALA A 47 -11.76 3.66 7.41
N TRP A 48 -11.74 4.09 6.15
CA TRP A 48 -11.00 3.43 5.10
C TRP A 48 -10.07 4.41 4.43
N VAL A 49 -8.86 3.94 4.16
CA VAL A 49 -7.92 4.65 3.29
C VAL A 49 -7.71 3.77 2.08
N SER A 50 -7.88 4.34 0.91
CA SER A 50 -7.69 3.59 -0.32
C SER A 50 -6.75 4.33 -1.27
N ILE A 51 -6.06 3.55 -2.09
CA ILE A 51 -5.23 4.05 -3.17
C ILE A 51 -5.61 3.28 -4.42
N GLY A 52 -5.91 4.01 -5.48
CA GLY A 52 -6.19 3.44 -6.78
C GLY A 52 -5.08 3.75 -7.76
N VAL A 53 -4.81 2.81 -8.64
CA VAL A 53 -3.86 2.97 -9.74
C VAL A 53 -4.61 2.66 -11.03
N PRO A 54 -5.32 3.67 -11.59
CA PRO A 54 -6.18 3.44 -12.75
C PRO A 54 -5.44 2.85 -13.94
N ASP A 55 -4.19 3.28 -14.17
CA ASP A 55 -3.40 2.79 -15.29
C ASP A 55 -3.16 1.27 -15.21
N ALA A 56 -3.11 0.72 -14.02
CA ALA A 56 -2.95 -0.72 -13.81
C ALA A 56 -4.27 -1.43 -13.50
N GLY A 57 -5.37 -0.68 -13.43
CA GLY A 57 -6.69 -1.25 -13.15
C GLY A 57 -6.81 -1.89 -11.78
N THR A 58 -6.11 -1.38 -10.79
CA THR A 58 -6.09 -1.98 -9.45
C THR A 58 -6.25 -0.92 -8.37
N SER A 59 -6.65 -1.38 -7.21
CA SER A 59 -6.78 -0.54 -6.03
C SER A 59 -6.59 -1.37 -4.77
N ALA A 60 -6.26 -0.70 -3.67
CA ALA A 60 -6.16 -1.32 -2.36
C ALA A 60 -6.79 -0.40 -1.32
N ALA A 61 -7.37 -1.01 -0.31
CA ALA A 61 -7.97 -0.26 0.79
C ALA A 61 -7.66 -0.96 2.11
N LEU A 62 -7.49 -0.14 3.14
CA LEU A 62 -7.27 -0.63 4.50
C LEU A 62 -8.15 0.14 5.47
N ASP A 63 -8.54 -0.54 6.53
CA ASP A 63 -9.08 0.11 7.71
C ASP A 63 -7.91 0.32 8.68
N PRO A 64 -7.48 1.58 8.91
CA PRO A 64 -6.33 1.83 9.79
C PRO A 64 -6.55 1.39 11.22
N THR A 65 -7.81 1.22 11.64
CA THR A 65 -8.10 0.79 13.01
C THR A 65 -7.95 -0.73 13.18
N GLU A 66 -8.04 -1.47 12.09
CA GLU A 66 -7.89 -2.94 12.11
C GLU A 66 -6.51 -3.38 11.69
N SER A 67 -5.71 -2.47 11.15
CA SER A 67 -4.35 -2.78 10.75
C SER A 67 -3.47 -3.10 11.95
N GLY A 68 -2.59 -4.06 11.80
CA GLY A 68 -1.60 -4.39 12.82
C GLY A 68 -0.48 -3.37 12.92
N SER A 69 -0.41 -2.44 11.98
CA SER A 69 0.61 -1.41 11.96
C SER A 69 0.10 -0.13 12.60
N GLY A 70 0.98 0.61 13.22
CA GLY A 70 0.64 1.96 13.72
C GLY A 70 1.42 3.05 13.02
N THR A 71 2.19 2.70 11.98
CA THR A 71 3.07 3.64 11.30
C THR A 71 2.67 3.83 9.85
N ALA A 72 3.04 4.98 9.28
CA ALA A 72 2.81 5.25 7.87
C ALA A 72 3.49 4.21 6.99
N GLU A 73 4.70 3.82 7.33
CA GLU A 73 5.47 2.82 6.60
C GLU A 73 4.79 1.45 6.63
N GLY A 74 4.27 1.06 7.77
CA GLY A 74 3.53 -0.19 7.89
C GLY A 74 2.26 -0.19 7.07
N PHE A 75 1.53 0.92 7.02
CA PHE A 75 0.35 1.04 6.17
C PHE A 75 0.73 0.99 4.69
N ALA A 76 1.82 1.65 4.31
CA ALA A 76 2.31 1.57 2.93
C ALA A 76 2.63 0.12 2.55
N MET A 77 3.30 -0.60 3.44
CA MET A 77 3.61 -2.01 3.22
C MET A 77 2.34 -2.83 2.99
N GLU A 78 1.34 -2.65 3.84
CA GLU A 78 0.10 -3.41 3.72
C GLU A 78 -0.65 -3.09 2.43
N LEU A 79 -0.70 -1.82 2.03
CA LEU A 79 -1.34 -1.41 0.80
C LEU A 79 -0.61 -1.98 -0.42
N VAL A 80 0.71 -1.89 -0.46
CA VAL A 80 1.45 -2.34 -1.62
C VAL A 80 1.45 -3.86 -1.77
N ARG A 81 1.32 -4.60 -0.69
CA ARG A 81 1.19 -6.05 -0.77
C ARG A 81 -0.05 -6.47 -1.57
N ILE A 82 -1.08 -5.64 -1.53
CA ILE A 82 -2.28 -5.87 -2.34
C ILE A 82 -2.03 -5.48 -3.80
N LEU A 83 -1.35 -4.36 -4.03
CA LEU A 83 -1.19 -3.78 -5.37
C LEU A 83 -0.06 -4.37 -6.19
N GLN A 84 1.00 -4.85 -5.54
CA GLN A 84 2.26 -5.16 -6.24
C GLN A 84 2.09 -6.19 -7.36
N ASP A 85 1.36 -7.27 -7.08
CA ASP A 85 1.17 -8.32 -8.07
C ASP A 85 0.39 -7.82 -9.28
N ASP A 86 -0.67 -7.05 -9.05
CA ASP A 86 -1.48 -6.50 -10.13
C ASP A 86 -0.67 -5.54 -11.00
N ILE A 87 0.14 -4.70 -10.38
CA ILE A 87 1.01 -3.79 -11.13
C ILE A 87 2.00 -4.58 -11.97
N GLN A 88 2.65 -5.59 -11.40
CA GLN A 88 3.61 -6.42 -12.12
C GLN A 88 2.98 -7.16 -13.30
N ILE A 89 1.77 -7.68 -13.10
CA ILE A 89 1.03 -8.32 -14.18
C ILE A 89 0.75 -7.33 -15.31
N HIS A 90 0.35 -6.13 -14.96
CA HIS A 90 0.02 -5.10 -15.94
C HIS A 90 1.24 -4.66 -16.76
N ILE A 91 2.35 -4.38 -16.10
CA ILE A 91 3.57 -3.92 -16.79
C ILE A 91 4.43 -5.06 -17.32
N ARG A 92 4.11 -6.31 -16.93
CA ARG A 92 4.79 -7.54 -17.37
C ARG A 92 6.27 -7.59 -17.01
N GLU A 93 6.61 -7.02 -15.86
CA GLU A 93 7.97 -7.09 -15.32
C GLU A 93 7.94 -6.90 -13.81
N PRO A 94 9.02 -7.30 -13.12
CA PRO A 94 9.12 -7.06 -11.68
C PRO A 94 9.06 -5.57 -11.36
N TRP A 95 8.33 -5.23 -10.33
CA TRP A 95 8.24 -3.85 -9.85
C TRP A 95 8.13 -3.81 -8.33
N PRO A 96 8.86 -2.94 -7.66
CA PRO A 96 10.01 -2.16 -8.19
C PRO A 96 11.17 -3.10 -8.48
N LYS A 97 11.95 -2.81 -9.53
CA LYS A 97 13.08 -3.66 -9.86
C LYS A 97 14.15 -3.59 -8.79
N ASP A 98 14.67 -4.76 -8.43
CA ASP A 98 15.79 -4.87 -7.52
C ASP A 98 17.08 -4.51 -8.26
N PRO A 99 17.84 -3.49 -7.83
CA PRO A 99 19.08 -3.13 -8.51
C PRO A 99 20.14 -4.24 -8.50
N ALA A 100 20.06 -5.15 -7.52
CA ALA A 100 20.99 -6.26 -7.43
C ALA A 100 20.67 -7.34 -8.47
N THR A 101 19.41 -7.46 -8.86
CA THR A 101 18.99 -8.38 -9.92
C THR A 101 17.68 -7.90 -10.53
N SER A 102 17.73 -7.52 -11.79
CA SER A 102 16.54 -7.02 -12.48
C SER A 102 15.47 -8.10 -12.71
N ALA A 103 15.78 -9.35 -12.41
CA ALA A 103 14.81 -10.44 -12.52
C ALA A 103 13.82 -10.51 -11.35
N ARG A 104 14.06 -9.74 -10.31
CA ARG A 104 13.25 -9.76 -9.10
C ARG A 104 12.79 -8.36 -8.73
N ALA A 105 11.67 -8.32 -7.99
CA ALA A 105 11.16 -7.10 -7.40
C ALA A 105 11.76 -6.88 -6.02
N LEU A 106 11.83 -5.62 -5.61
CA LEU A 106 12.07 -5.28 -4.22
C LEU A 106 10.91 -5.78 -3.38
N GLU A 107 11.22 -6.14 -2.15
CA GLU A 107 10.25 -6.65 -1.19
C GLU A 107 9.73 -5.53 -0.31
N PRO A 108 8.42 -5.36 -0.17
CA PRO A 108 7.89 -4.39 0.77
C PRO A 108 8.08 -4.90 2.21
N THR A 109 8.62 -4.04 3.04
CA THR A 109 8.80 -4.31 4.47
C THR A 109 8.26 -3.15 5.28
N GLU A 110 8.26 -3.27 6.60
CA GLU A 110 7.83 -2.19 7.48
C GLU A 110 8.75 -0.97 7.45
N ARG A 111 9.94 -1.12 6.91
CA ARG A 111 10.92 -0.03 6.80
C ARG A 111 10.99 0.58 5.41
N GLY A 112 10.46 -0.11 4.41
CA GLY A 112 10.52 0.32 3.03
C GLY A 112 10.77 -0.85 2.10
N TRP A 113 11.24 -0.53 0.92
CA TRP A 113 11.57 -1.51 -0.12
C TRP A 113 12.94 -2.11 0.14
N ARG A 114 13.02 -3.41 0.23
CA ARG A 114 14.29 -4.10 0.50
C ARG A 114 14.65 -5.04 -0.64
N SER A 115 15.95 -5.10 -0.97
CA SER A 115 16.45 -6.10 -1.91
C SER A 115 16.40 -7.49 -1.28
N ARG A 116 15.99 -8.47 -2.07
CA ARG A 116 15.97 -9.86 -1.61
C ARG A 116 17.35 -10.51 -1.63
N THR A 117 18.31 -9.89 -2.33
CA THR A 117 19.66 -10.43 -2.49
C THR A 117 20.72 -9.58 -1.81
N ASP A 118 20.45 -8.29 -1.60
CA ASP A 118 21.35 -7.39 -0.89
C ASP A 118 20.63 -6.85 0.35
N PRO A 119 20.84 -7.42 1.52
CA PRO A 119 20.12 -7.03 2.73
C PRO A 119 20.41 -5.60 3.19
N GLU A 120 21.48 -4.99 2.70
CA GLU A 120 21.79 -3.61 3.05
C GLU A 120 21.06 -2.59 2.17
N TYR A 121 20.51 -3.04 1.05
CA TYR A 121 19.77 -2.13 0.17
C TYR A 121 18.33 -1.98 0.68
N LEU A 122 18.03 -0.78 1.12
CA LEU A 122 16.70 -0.43 1.64
C LEU A 122 16.35 0.98 1.17
N VAL A 123 15.18 1.12 0.56
CA VAL A 123 14.67 2.40 0.12
C VAL A 123 13.41 2.71 0.93
N PRO A 124 13.41 3.79 1.71
CA PRO A 124 12.20 4.19 2.42
C PRO A 124 11.05 4.47 1.46
N TYR A 125 9.81 4.18 1.89
CA TYR A 125 8.65 4.53 1.09
C TYR A 125 8.61 6.04 0.83
N GLY A 126 8.20 6.40 -0.37
CA GLY A 126 8.23 7.78 -0.83
C GLY A 126 9.54 8.20 -1.45
N ARG A 127 10.54 7.33 -1.43
CA ARG A 127 11.88 7.63 -1.97
C ARG A 127 12.24 6.78 -3.17
N LEU A 128 11.35 5.92 -3.61
CA LEU A 128 11.59 5.09 -4.77
C LEU A 128 11.77 6.00 -5.99
N GLY A 129 12.95 5.96 -6.55
CA GLY A 129 13.28 6.83 -7.65
C GLY A 129 13.11 6.16 -8.99
N ARG A 130 13.59 6.85 -9.92
CA ARG A 130 13.61 6.48 -11.31
C ARG A 130 14.58 5.37 -11.61
#